data_e4d02ee956dad21d8771503c0d5d79f6
#
_entry.id   e4d02ee956dad21d8771503c0d5d79f6
#
_cell.length_a   1.000
_cell.length_b   1.000
_cell.length_c   1.000
_cell.angle_alpha   90.00
_cell.angle_beta   90.00
_cell.angle_gamma   90.00
#
_symmetry.space_group_name_H-M   'P 1'
#
loop_
_entity.id
_entity.type
_entity.pdbx_description
1 polymer ?
#
loop_
_entity_poly.entity_id
_entity_poly.type
_entity_poly.pdbx_seq_one_letter_code
_entity_poly.pdbx_strand_id
1 'polypeptide(L)'
;MRTLDGRYELEQRIGVGGMSEVWRAHDVVLDRPVAVKVMSPGQDASVERIRAEARSAARLVHPNVASVHDFGTCVTAPGRQTPYIVMELAEGETLAVHLSAGPLDWRIAVRVCAEVCAALAAAHAHGIVHRDVKPANVILTPAGAKVLDFGIATSTGAVDPTPDGMLVGTPAYLAPEQLDRVPATPAADMYALGVLLYYCLSGRLPYEADSATQLLDPRRRESPRPLPEIAGLPPEVAELCHRCLTEEPGARPSSLVAALLLAEAVDARVYAPLQLSPAPRRSPATVSPWSERAAAQVTEAALAVGRSGQLAER
;
A
#
# COMPACT_ATOMS: atom_id res chain seq x y z
N MET A 1 -8.52 28.64 -8.86
CA MET A 1 -7.79 27.46 -8.37
C MET A 1 -8.18 27.25 -6.92
N ARG A 2 -8.42 26.02 -6.52
CA ARG A 2 -8.73 25.69 -5.11
C ARG A 2 -7.43 25.28 -4.44
N THR A 3 -7.01 26.05 -3.42
CA THR A 3 -5.79 25.77 -2.66
C THR A 3 -6.17 25.18 -1.29
N LEU A 4 -5.50 24.12 -0.85
CA LEU A 4 -5.67 23.53 0.46
C LEU A 4 -4.54 24.01 1.37
N ASP A 5 -4.91 24.56 2.53
CA ASP A 5 -4.03 25.09 3.58
C ASP A 5 -2.95 26.10 3.07
N GLY A 6 -3.25 26.80 1.95
CA GLY A 6 -2.31 27.74 1.32
C GLY A 6 -1.08 27.08 0.69
N ARG A 7 -1.02 25.75 0.63
CA ARG A 7 0.14 24.99 0.18
C ARG A 7 -0.11 24.10 -1.04
N TYR A 8 -1.25 23.42 -1.13
CA TYR A 8 -1.51 22.47 -2.20
C TYR A 8 -2.50 23.07 -3.19
N GLU A 9 -2.03 23.44 -4.37
CA GLU A 9 -2.85 23.98 -5.47
C GLU A 9 -3.42 22.84 -6.29
N LEU A 10 -4.75 22.64 -6.21
CA LEU A 10 -5.44 21.59 -6.96
C LEU A 10 -5.50 21.98 -8.45
N GLU A 11 -4.93 21.14 -9.31
CA GLU A 11 -4.85 21.40 -10.77
C GLU A 11 -5.92 20.63 -11.53
N GLN A 12 -5.87 19.30 -11.47
CA GLN A 12 -6.72 18.41 -12.26
C GLN A 12 -7.22 17.26 -11.38
N ARG A 13 -8.50 16.95 -11.49
CA ARG A 13 -9.06 15.74 -10.89
C ARG A 13 -8.66 14.52 -11.72
N ILE A 14 -7.93 13.59 -11.10
CA ILE A 14 -7.38 12.39 -11.75
C ILE A 14 -8.10 11.11 -11.35
N GLY A 15 -8.96 11.16 -10.31
CA GLY A 15 -9.76 10.02 -9.88
C GLY A 15 -11.01 10.43 -9.10
N VAL A 16 -12.07 9.62 -9.22
CA VAL A 16 -13.31 9.74 -8.45
C VAL A 16 -13.66 8.36 -7.92
N GLY A 17 -13.79 8.26 -6.60
CA GLY A 17 -14.29 7.08 -5.93
C GLY A 17 -15.57 7.38 -5.14
N GLY A 18 -16.26 6.35 -4.67
CA GLY A 18 -17.48 6.53 -3.86
C GLY A 18 -17.26 7.35 -2.59
N MET A 19 -16.02 7.42 -2.10
CA MET A 19 -15.67 8.01 -0.80
C MET A 19 -14.65 9.14 -0.89
N SER A 20 -14.08 9.41 -2.05
CA SER A 20 -13.01 10.40 -2.20
C SER A 20 -12.83 10.83 -3.64
N GLU A 21 -12.28 12.03 -3.82
CA GLU A 21 -11.74 12.50 -5.07
C GLU A 21 -10.22 12.58 -4.98
N VAL A 22 -9.52 12.18 -6.04
CA VAL A 22 -8.06 12.30 -6.14
C VAL A 22 -7.73 13.37 -7.16
N TRP A 23 -6.88 14.31 -6.75
CA TRP A 23 -6.46 15.45 -7.54
C TRP A 23 -4.95 15.41 -7.78
N ARG A 24 -4.52 15.69 -9.00
CA ARG A 24 -3.19 16.19 -9.25
C ARG A 24 -3.11 17.59 -8.65
N ALA A 25 -2.07 17.88 -7.90
CA ALA A 25 -1.85 19.16 -7.24
C ALA A 25 -0.38 19.54 -7.26
N HIS A 26 -0.09 20.82 -7.02
CA HIS A 26 1.25 21.34 -6.85
C HIS A 26 1.49 21.73 -5.39
N ASP A 27 2.55 21.20 -4.77
CA ASP A 27 3.04 21.63 -3.45
C ASP A 27 3.92 22.86 -3.65
N VAL A 28 3.37 24.06 -3.42
CA VAL A 28 4.06 25.33 -3.66
C VAL A 28 5.24 25.58 -2.70
N VAL A 29 5.32 24.83 -1.59
CA VAL A 29 6.43 24.96 -0.61
C VAL A 29 7.63 24.13 -1.05
N LEU A 30 7.41 22.91 -1.56
CA LEU A 30 8.47 22.01 -2.00
C LEU A 30 8.66 22.01 -3.53
N ASP A 31 7.89 22.83 -4.25
CA ASP A 31 7.92 22.98 -5.71
C ASP A 31 7.88 21.63 -6.45
N ARG A 32 6.86 20.82 -6.15
CA ARG A 32 6.73 19.48 -6.73
C ARG A 32 5.28 19.07 -6.98
N PRO A 33 5.02 18.23 -8.00
CA PRO A 33 3.71 17.63 -8.19
C PRO A 33 3.43 16.60 -7.10
N VAL A 34 2.17 16.53 -6.65
CA VAL A 34 1.66 15.57 -5.66
C VAL A 34 0.26 15.09 -6.05
N ALA A 35 -0.16 13.95 -5.51
CA ALA A 35 -1.55 13.52 -5.54
C ALA A 35 -2.21 13.91 -4.20
N VAL A 36 -3.40 14.48 -4.27
CA VAL A 36 -4.19 14.84 -3.09
C VAL A 36 -5.51 14.12 -3.11
N LYS A 37 -5.71 13.24 -2.14
CA LYS A 37 -6.96 12.51 -1.93
C LYS A 37 -7.82 13.25 -0.93
N VAL A 38 -8.91 13.85 -1.42
CA VAL A 38 -9.89 14.61 -0.62
C VAL A 38 -11.07 13.69 -0.32
N MET A 39 -11.39 13.51 0.96
CA MET A 39 -12.48 12.62 1.37
C MET A 39 -13.84 13.26 1.07
N SER A 40 -14.81 12.44 0.65
CA SER A 40 -16.16 12.94 0.35
C SER A 40 -16.92 13.32 1.62
N PRO A 41 -17.70 14.42 1.59
CA PRO A 41 -18.56 14.79 2.70
C PRO A 41 -19.70 13.76 2.84
N GLY A 42 -19.89 13.18 4.02
CA GLY A 42 -21.07 12.32 4.28
C GLY A 42 -20.76 10.98 4.92
N GLN A 43 -19.51 10.66 5.14
CA GLN A 43 -19.15 9.40 5.81
C GLN A 43 -18.85 9.64 7.30
N ASP A 44 -19.32 8.71 8.14
CA ASP A 44 -19.09 8.66 9.59
C ASP A 44 -17.62 8.33 9.98
N ALA A 45 -16.69 8.36 9.02
CA ALA A 45 -15.29 8.20 9.30
C ALA A 45 -14.77 9.45 10.01
N SER A 46 -14.46 9.32 11.30
CA SER A 46 -13.90 10.44 12.06
C SER A 46 -12.56 10.88 11.45
N VAL A 47 -12.30 12.18 11.50
CA VAL A 47 -11.03 12.77 11.05
C VAL A 47 -9.84 12.08 11.74
N GLU A 48 -10.00 11.72 13.02
CA GLU A 48 -9.01 11.03 13.84
C GLU A 48 -8.68 9.65 13.29
N ARG A 49 -9.67 8.91 12.80
CA ARG A 49 -9.47 7.59 12.22
C ARG A 49 -8.69 7.69 10.93
N ILE A 50 -9.08 8.58 10.00
CA ILE A 50 -8.35 8.79 8.74
C ILE A 50 -6.92 9.26 9.02
N ARG A 51 -6.73 10.12 10.04
CA ARG A 51 -5.39 10.54 10.49
C ARG A 51 -4.55 9.37 11.00
N ALA A 52 -5.14 8.46 11.76
CA ALA A 52 -4.45 7.28 12.28
C ALA A 52 -4.03 6.33 11.13
N GLU A 53 -4.90 6.13 10.15
CA GLU A 53 -4.63 5.34 8.95
C GLU A 53 -3.52 5.99 8.09
N ALA A 54 -3.61 7.30 7.85
CA ALA A 54 -2.56 8.04 7.14
C ALA A 54 -1.19 7.96 7.85
N ARG A 55 -1.17 8.03 9.19
CA ARG A 55 0.07 7.85 9.98
C ARG A 55 0.64 6.44 9.85
N SER A 56 -0.20 5.43 9.75
CA SER A 56 0.26 4.05 9.55
C SER A 56 0.83 3.87 8.15
N ALA A 57 0.14 4.35 7.12
CA ALA A 57 0.61 4.32 5.74
C ALA A 57 1.91 5.13 5.54
N ALA A 58 2.08 6.27 6.21
CA ALA A 58 3.28 7.10 6.14
C ALA A 58 4.57 6.42 6.69
N ARG A 59 4.44 5.31 7.43
CA ARG A 59 5.58 4.50 7.87
C ARG A 59 6.09 3.56 6.80
N LEU A 60 5.32 3.34 5.73
CA LEU A 60 5.71 2.47 4.64
C LEU A 60 6.64 3.22 3.69
N VAL A 61 7.90 2.80 3.67
CA VAL A 61 8.92 3.29 2.74
C VAL A 61 9.34 2.12 1.87
N HIS A 62 8.83 2.06 0.64
CA HIS A 62 9.12 0.97 -0.28
C HIS A 62 9.00 1.47 -1.73
N PRO A 63 9.87 1.08 -2.67
CA PRO A 63 9.83 1.57 -4.05
C PRO A 63 8.50 1.27 -4.76
N ASN A 64 7.85 0.17 -4.41
CA ASN A 64 6.56 -0.23 -5.01
C ASN A 64 5.33 0.23 -4.20
N VAL A 65 5.48 1.18 -3.28
CA VAL A 65 4.38 1.81 -2.53
C VAL A 65 4.35 3.30 -2.85
N ALA A 66 3.18 3.86 -3.13
CA ALA A 66 3.02 5.31 -3.21
C ALA A 66 3.13 5.91 -1.80
N SER A 67 4.15 6.73 -1.58
CA SER A 67 4.47 7.30 -0.27
C SER A 67 3.44 8.34 0.16
N VAL A 68 3.00 8.29 1.42
CA VAL A 68 2.20 9.36 2.04
C VAL A 68 3.14 10.46 2.51
N HIS A 69 2.86 11.70 2.08
CA HIS A 69 3.69 12.87 2.36
C HIS A 69 3.12 13.74 3.47
N ASP A 70 1.80 13.91 3.51
CA ASP A 70 1.14 14.80 4.47
C ASP A 70 -0.32 14.42 4.70
N PHE A 71 -0.90 14.98 5.76
CA PHE A 71 -2.31 14.86 6.10
C PHE A 71 -2.82 16.21 6.61
N GLY A 72 -3.94 16.67 6.09
CA GLY A 72 -4.58 17.91 6.52
C GLY A 72 -6.10 17.83 6.56
N THR A 73 -6.71 18.94 6.96
CA THR A 73 -8.18 19.12 6.93
C THR A 73 -8.51 20.46 6.28
N CYS A 74 -9.49 20.49 5.39
CA CYS A 74 -9.99 21.72 4.79
C CYS A 74 -11.46 21.93 5.10
N VAL A 75 -11.91 23.19 5.06
CA VAL A 75 -13.33 23.52 5.23
C VAL A 75 -14.01 23.49 3.86
N THR A 76 -14.89 22.52 3.64
CA THR A 76 -15.64 22.38 2.38
C THR A 76 -17.03 22.99 2.44
N ALA A 77 -17.61 23.10 3.65
CA ALA A 77 -18.89 23.75 3.94
C ALA A 77 -18.83 24.37 5.35
N PRO A 78 -19.68 25.36 5.69
CA PRO A 78 -19.70 25.98 7.01
C PRO A 78 -19.76 24.94 8.13
N GLY A 79 -18.75 24.96 9.01
CA GLY A 79 -18.65 24.06 10.16
C GLY A 79 -18.19 22.63 9.85
N ARG A 80 -17.87 22.30 8.58
CA ARG A 80 -17.47 20.95 8.19
C ARG A 80 -15.99 20.85 7.78
N GLN A 81 -15.22 20.13 8.58
CA GLN A 81 -13.85 19.76 8.25
C GLN A 81 -13.82 18.50 7.38
N THR A 82 -13.16 18.60 6.25
CA THR A 82 -12.96 17.49 5.30
C THR A 82 -11.49 17.12 5.32
N PRO A 83 -11.14 15.87 5.69
CA PRO A 83 -9.75 15.42 5.68
C PRO A 83 -9.26 15.22 4.25
N TYR A 84 -7.97 15.47 4.05
CA TYR A 84 -7.27 15.13 2.82
C TYR A 84 -5.91 14.52 3.13
N ILE A 85 -5.42 13.70 2.21
CA ILE A 85 -4.12 13.02 2.30
C ILE A 85 -3.32 13.42 1.07
N VAL A 86 -2.08 13.84 1.30
CA VAL A 86 -1.11 14.16 0.25
C VAL A 86 -0.17 12.98 0.08
N MET A 87 0.00 12.54 -1.15
CA MET A 87 0.83 11.38 -1.46
C MET A 87 1.64 11.60 -2.72
N GLU A 88 2.57 10.71 -2.97
CA GLU A 88 3.34 10.65 -4.20
C GLU A 88 2.41 10.59 -5.41
N LEU A 89 2.66 11.46 -6.40
CA LEU A 89 2.02 11.36 -7.69
C LEU A 89 2.80 10.34 -8.53
N ALA A 90 2.27 9.15 -8.66
CA ALA A 90 2.84 8.11 -9.51
C ALA A 90 2.54 8.44 -10.99
N GLU A 91 3.58 8.68 -11.78
CA GLU A 91 3.44 8.97 -13.20
C GLU A 91 3.35 7.67 -14.01
N GLY A 92 2.16 7.38 -14.53
CA GLY A 92 1.85 6.18 -15.28
C GLY A 92 0.34 5.94 -15.37
N GLU A 93 -0.03 4.82 -15.95
CA GLU A 93 -1.42 4.38 -16.05
C GLU A 93 -1.72 3.26 -15.08
N THR A 94 -2.98 3.15 -14.68
CA THR A 94 -3.39 2.04 -13.81
C THR A 94 -3.31 0.71 -14.56
N LEU A 95 -3.02 -0.35 -13.85
CA LEU A 95 -3.06 -1.71 -14.39
C LEU A 95 -4.45 -2.05 -14.97
N ALA A 96 -5.51 -1.43 -14.46
CA ALA A 96 -6.86 -1.58 -15.01
C ALA A 96 -6.97 -1.07 -16.46
N VAL A 97 -6.32 0.05 -16.77
CA VAL A 97 -6.28 0.59 -18.14
C VAL A 97 -5.55 -0.38 -19.07
N HIS A 98 -4.41 -0.90 -18.67
CA HIS A 98 -3.66 -1.88 -19.45
C HIS A 98 -4.46 -3.16 -19.70
N LEU A 99 -5.14 -3.68 -18.68
CA LEU A 99 -5.96 -4.89 -18.77
C LEU A 99 -7.25 -4.70 -19.59
N SER A 100 -7.68 -3.46 -19.83
CA SER A 100 -8.83 -3.20 -20.71
C SER A 100 -8.54 -3.58 -22.18
N ALA A 101 -7.28 -3.63 -22.57
CA ALA A 101 -6.83 -4.06 -23.90
C ALA A 101 -6.66 -5.59 -24.00
N GLY A 102 -6.73 -6.33 -22.89
CA GLY A 102 -6.57 -7.77 -22.82
C GLY A 102 -5.55 -8.22 -21.77
N PRO A 103 -5.23 -9.52 -21.72
CA PRO A 103 -4.23 -10.06 -20.80
C PRO A 103 -2.83 -9.51 -21.12
N LEU A 104 -1.98 -9.47 -20.11
CA LEU A 104 -0.57 -9.09 -20.28
C LEU A 104 0.26 -10.29 -20.78
N ASP A 105 1.40 -10.00 -21.41
CA ASP A 105 2.45 -11.01 -21.53
C ASP A 105 2.76 -11.58 -20.14
N TRP A 106 2.89 -12.90 -20.03
CA TRP A 106 3.02 -13.56 -18.74
C TRP A 106 4.24 -13.09 -17.94
N ARG A 107 5.35 -12.71 -18.60
CA ARG A 107 6.53 -12.20 -17.92
C ARG A 107 6.26 -10.85 -17.28
N ILE A 108 5.51 -10.00 -18.00
CA ILE A 108 5.09 -8.68 -17.47
C ILE A 108 4.10 -8.88 -16.31
N ALA A 109 3.10 -9.76 -16.48
CA ALA A 109 2.13 -10.06 -15.43
C ALA A 109 2.80 -10.56 -14.15
N VAL A 110 3.72 -11.51 -14.27
CA VAL A 110 4.47 -12.10 -13.16
C VAL A 110 5.36 -11.05 -12.47
N ARG A 111 6.06 -10.22 -13.25
CA ARG A 111 6.90 -9.13 -12.70
C ARG A 111 6.06 -8.11 -11.93
N VAL A 112 4.96 -7.63 -12.50
CA VAL A 112 4.05 -6.69 -11.82
C VAL A 112 3.54 -7.29 -10.52
N CYS A 113 3.09 -8.55 -10.53
CA CYS A 113 2.61 -9.22 -9.33
C CYS A 113 3.72 -9.48 -8.29
N ALA A 114 4.97 -9.72 -8.72
CA ALA A 114 6.12 -9.81 -7.82
C ALA A 114 6.37 -8.48 -7.07
N GLU A 115 6.31 -7.36 -7.79
CA GLU A 115 6.47 -6.01 -7.25
C GLU A 115 5.31 -5.65 -6.30
N VAL A 116 4.06 -6.02 -6.64
CA VAL A 116 2.89 -5.87 -5.74
C VAL A 116 3.06 -6.71 -4.48
N CYS A 117 3.51 -7.98 -4.61
CA CYS A 117 3.81 -8.84 -3.46
C CYS A 117 4.88 -8.24 -2.55
N ALA A 118 5.93 -7.64 -3.11
CA ALA A 118 6.99 -7.00 -2.33
C ALA A 118 6.45 -5.79 -1.54
N ALA A 119 5.58 -4.99 -2.15
CA ALA A 119 4.87 -3.90 -1.47
C ALA A 119 4.00 -4.42 -0.32
N LEU A 120 3.21 -5.50 -0.57
CA LEU A 120 2.40 -6.14 0.46
C LEU A 120 3.27 -6.73 1.58
N ALA A 121 4.42 -7.34 1.25
CA ALA A 121 5.33 -7.89 2.26
C ALA A 121 5.88 -6.80 3.18
N ALA A 122 6.23 -5.63 2.63
CA ALA A 122 6.65 -4.47 3.41
C ALA A 122 5.53 -3.98 4.35
N ALA A 123 4.30 -3.90 3.86
CA ALA A 123 3.14 -3.49 4.67
C ALA A 123 2.82 -4.52 5.78
N HIS A 124 2.76 -5.80 5.44
CA HIS A 124 2.47 -6.88 6.37
C HIS A 124 3.51 -6.98 7.49
N ALA A 125 4.79 -6.72 7.19
CA ALA A 125 5.85 -6.65 8.20
C ALA A 125 5.63 -5.52 9.24
N HIS A 126 4.87 -4.48 8.88
CA HIS A 126 4.46 -3.39 9.77
C HIS A 126 3.05 -3.58 10.37
N GLY A 127 2.42 -4.74 10.16
CA GLY A 127 1.07 -5.03 10.63
C GLY A 127 -0.02 -4.30 9.85
N ILE A 128 0.29 -3.81 8.64
CA ILE A 128 -0.64 -3.09 7.78
C ILE A 128 -1.17 -4.05 6.71
N VAL A 129 -2.49 -4.18 6.62
CA VAL A 129 -3.20 -4.94 5.59
C VAL A 129 -3.78 -3.97 4.58
N HIS A 130 -3.62 -4.25 3.28
CA HIS A 130 -4.07 -3.34 2.20
C HIS A 130 -5.60 -3.34 2.05
N ARG A 131 -6.24 -4.51 2.03
CA ARG A 131 -7.70 -4.75 1.99
C ARG A 131 -8.41 -4.41 0.68
N ASP A 132 -7.75 -3.76 -0.28
CA ASP A 132 -8.35 -3.38 -1.57
C ASP A 132 -7.33 -3.57 -2.72
N VAL A 133 -6.67 -4.73 -2.76
CA VAL A 133 -5.75 -5.09 -3.86
C VAL A 133 -6.56 -5.37 -5.12
N LYS A 134 -6.36 -4.53 -6.16
CA LYS A 134 -7.05 -4.63 -7.46
C LYS A 134 -6.30 -3.84 -8.53
N PRO A 135 -6.57 -4.05 -9.84
CA PRO A 135 -5.88 -3.35 -10.92
C PRO A 135 -5.96 -1.83 -10.85
N ALA A 136 -7.07 -1.27 -10.36
CA ALA A 136 -7.25 0.18 -10.24
C ALA A 136 -6.31 0.83 -9.19
N ASN A 137 -5.81 0.04 -8.23
CA ASN A 137 -4.91 0.47 -7.17
C ASN A 137 -3.43 0.13 -7.45
N VAL A 138 -3.10 -0.25 -8.69
CA VAL A 138 -1.73 -0.49 -9.13
C VAL A 138 -1.45 0.41 -10.33
N ILE A 139 -0.42 1.27 -10.24
CA ILE A 139 0.04 2.11 -11.35
C ILE A 139 1.32 1.49 -11.92
N LEU A 140 1.37 1.36 -13.24
CA LEU A 140 2.58 0.96 -13.96
C LEU A 140 3.36 2.22 -14.33
N THR A 141 4.53 2.37 -13.73
CA THR A 141 5.47 3.48 -13.99
C THR A 141 6.70 2.98 -14.74
N PRO A 142 7.51 3.86 -15.35
CA PRO A 142 8.80 3.47 -15.91
C PRO A 142 9.75 2.80 -14.90
N ALA A 143 9.58 3.07 -13.60
CA ALA A 143 10.38 2.48 -12.52
C ALA A 143 9.82 1.17 -11.96
N GLY A 144 8.65 0.71 -12.42
CA GLY A 144 7.96 -0.49 -11.96
C GLY A 144 6.54 -0.21 -11.45
N ALA A 145 5.91 -1.22 -10.90
CA ALA A 145 4.56 -1.10 -10.33
C ALA A 145 4.60 -0.35 -8.99
N LYS A 146 3.60 0.52 -8.80
CA LYS A 146 3.34 1.20 -7.53
C LYS A 146 1.94 0.87 -7.03
N VAL A 147 1.86 0.41 -5.80
CA VAL A 147 0.58 0.13 -5.11
C VAL A 147 0.14 1.39 -4.38
N LEU A 148 -1.12 1.76 -4.61
CA LEU A 148 -1.77 2.92 -4.02
C LEU A 148 -2.60 2.53 -2.79
N ASP A 149 -2.91 3.51 -1.95
CA ASP A 149 -3.99 3.46 -0.95
C ASP A 149 -3.89 2.36 0.13
N PHE A 150 -2.70 2.09 0.66
CA PHE A 150 -2.53 1.19 1.80
C PHE A 150 -3.34 1.63 3.01
N GLY A 151 -4.37 0.85 3.36
CA GLY A 151 -5.12 1.02 4.61
C GLY A 151 -5.91 2.31 4.76
N ILE A 152 -5.85 3.24 3.78
CA ILE A 152 -6.42 4.59 3.88
C ILE A 152 -7.96 4.63 3.69
N ALA A 153 -8.54 3.53 3.22
CA ALA A 153 -9.97 3.48 2.87
C ALA A 153 -10.81 2.58 3.77
N THR A 154 -10.25 2.07 4.87
CA THR A 154 -10.82 0.88 5.49
C THR A 154 -11.58 1.08 6.78
N SER A 155 -12.50 2.01 6.76
CA SER A 155 -13.76 1.79 7.49
C SER A 155 -14.67 0.77 6.80
N THR A 156 -14.39 0.42 5.56
CA THR A 156 -15.30 -0.32 4.66
C THR A 156 -14.75 -1.62 4.11
N GLY A 157 -13.75 -2.21 4.75
CA GLY A 157 -13.50 -3.65 4.62
C GLY A 157 -14.60 -4.52 5.26
N ALA A 158 -15.50 -3.91 6.03
CA ALA A 158 -16.81 -4.46 6.28
C ALA A 158 -17.62 -4.25 4.99
N VAL A 159 -18.15 -5.31 4.44
CA VAL A 159 -19.28 -5.29 3.53
C VAL A 159 -20.44 -4.68 4.33
N ASP A 160 -20.43 -3.36 4.51
CA ASP A 160 -21.61 -2.65 4.97
C ASP A 160 -22.47 -2.45 3.73
N PRO A 161 -23.59 -3.17 3.63
CA PRO A 161 -24.57 -2.82 2.63
C PRO A 161 -24.96 -1.36 2.91
N THR A 162 -24.82 -0.47 1.92
CA THR A 162 -25.50 0.80 1.98
C THR A 162 -26.98 0.54 2.29
N PRO A 163 -27.74 1.49 2.89
CA PRO A 163 -29.17 1.31 3.11
C PRO A 163 -29.93 0.79 1.89
N ASP A 164 -29.40 0.99 0.71
CA ASP A 164 -29.96 0.52 -0.57
C ASP A 164 -29.36 -0.82 -1.05
N GLY A 165 -28.59 -1.55 -0.24
CA GLY A 165 -28.03 -2.86 -0.58
C GLY A 165 -26.90 -2.84 -1.64
N MET A 166 -26.39 -1.65 -2.02
CA MET A 166 -25.29 -1.54 -2.96
C MET A 166 -23.95 -1.76 -2.22
N LEU A 167 -23.20 -2.77 -2.65
CA LEU A 167 -21.86 -3.06 -2.18
C LEU A 167 -20.86 -2.04 -2.74
N VAL A 168 -20.20 -1.35 -1.84
CA VAL A 168 -19.10 -0.44 -2.20
C VAL A 168 -17.81 -1.27 -2.25
N GLY A 169 -17.25 -1.41 -3.44
CA GLY A 169 -16.03 -2.16 -3.71
C GLY A 169 -16.15 -2.97 -5.00
N THR A 170 -15.08 -3.65 -5.40
CA THR A 170 -15.10 -4.60 -6.51
C THR A 170 -15.20 -6.02 -5.91
N PRO A 171 -16.40 -6.62 -5.79
CA PRO A 171 -16.62 -7.86 -5.04
C PRO A 171 -15.75 -9.03 -5.49
N ALA A 172 -15.30 -8.99 -6.75
CA ALA A 172 -14.48 -10.03 -7.36
C ALA A 172 -13.12 -10.27 -6.69
N TYR A 173 -12.61 -9.31 -5.92
CA TYR A 173 -11.31 -9.41 -5.23
C TYR A 173 -11.43 -9.71 -3.74
N LEU A 174 -12.64 -9.77 -3.19
CA LEU A 174 -12.87 -10.05 -1.78
C LEU A 174 -12.60 -11.53 -1.48
N ALA A 175 -11.82 -11.76 -0.43
CA ALA A 175 -11.56 -13.10 0.06
C ALA A 175 -12.83 -13.71 0.70
N PRO A 176 -12.98 -15.04 0.69
CA PRO A 176 -14.13 -15.75 1.27
C PRO A 176 -14.47 -15.31 2.69
N GLU A 177 -13.46 -15.27 3.54
CA GLU A 177 -13.60 -14.90 4.96
C GLU A 177 -14.05 -13.45 5.18
N GLN A 178 -13.80 -12.55 4.23
CA GLN A 178 -14.26 -11.15 4.34
C GLN A 178 -15.78 -11.04 4.17
N LEU A 179 -16.43 -11.97 3.48
CA LEU A 179 -17.88 -12.01 3.39
C LEU A 179 -18.54 -12.48 4.69
N ASP A 180 -17.81 -13.28 5.47
CA ASP A 180 -18.22 -13.70 6.82
C ASP A 180 -17.95 -12.64 7.88
N ARG A 181 -17.58 -11.41 7.46
CA ARG A 181 -17.24 -10.27 8.32
C ARG A 181 -16.07 -10.52 9.28
N VAL A 182 -15.20 -11.44 8.92
CA VAL A 182 -13.94 -11.64 9.65
C VAL A 182 -12.99 -10.46 9.33
N PRO A 183 -12.31 -9.89 10.33
CA PRO A 183 -11.35 -8.82 10.09
C PRO A 183 -10.31 -9.23 9.04
N ALA A 184 -10.04 -8.33 8.09
CA ALA A 184 -9.08 -8.62 7.03
C ALA A 184 -7.67 -8.86 7.61
N THR A 185 -7.06 -9.95 7.17
CA THR A 185 -5.70 -10.35 7.52
C THR A 185 -4.79 -10.26 6.29
N PRO A 186 -3.46 -10.39 6.44
CA PRO A 186 -2.56 -10.53 5.29
C PRO A 186 -2.98 -11.59 4.27
N ALA A 187 -3.64 -12.66 4.71
CA ALA A 187 -4.13 -13.72 3.84
C ALA A 187 -5.25 -13.23 2.89
N ALA A 188 -6.05 -12.24 3.28
CA ALA A 188 -7.05 -11.64 2.41
C ALA A 188 -6.40 -10.87 1.24
N ASP A 189 -5.29 -10.14 1.49
CA ASP A 189 -4.53 -9.50 0.43
C ASP A 189 -3.92 -10.53 -0.53
N MET A 190 -3.51 -11.70 -0.01
CA MET A 190 -2.97 -12.78 -0.85
C MET A 190 -4.02 -13.42 -1.74
N TYR A 191 -5.26 -13.54 -1.28
CA TYR A 191 -6.38 -13.95 -2.12
C TYR A 191 -6.62 -12.94 -3.26
N ALA A 192 -6.73 -11.66 -2.91
CA ALA A 192 -6.90 -10.58 -3.89
C ALA A 192 -5.76 -10.55 -4.92
N LEU A 193 -4.52 -10.81 -4.48
CA LEU A 193 -3.37 -10.98 -5.37
C LEU A 193 -3.53 -12.18 -6.30
N GLY A 194 -4.04 -13.32 -5.82
CA GLY A 194 -4.35 -14.48 -6.64
C GLY A 194 -5.33 -14.15 -7.76
N VAL A 195 -6.40 -13.39 -7.44
CA VAL A 195 -7.35 -12.89 -8.43
C VAL A 195 -6.67 -11.93 -9.42
N LEU A 196 -5.82 -11.04 -8.93
CA LEU A 196 -5.07 -10.10 -9.76
C LEU A 196 -4.15 -10.82 -10.74
N LEU A 197 -3.34 -11.77 -10.27
CA LEU A 197 -2.44 -12.57 -11.09
C LEU A 197 -3.20 -13.38 -12.14
N TYR A 198 -4.28 -14.05 -11.74
CA TYR A 198 -5.14 -14.79 -12.65
C TYR A 198 -5.68 -13.87 -13.76
N TYR A 199 -6.17 -12.67 -13.38
CA TYR A 199 -6.72 -11.72 -14.33
C TYR A 199 -5.64 -11.16 -15.27
N CYS A 200 -4.45 -10.82 -14.77
CA CYS A 200 -3.33 -10.37 -15.59
C CYS A 200 -2.93 -11.41 -16.64
N LEU A 201 -2.94 -12.70 -16.26
CA LEU A 201 -2.50 -13.79 -17.12
C LEU A 201 -3.57 -14.23 -18.14
N SER A 202 -4.85 -14.24 -17.75
CA SER A 202 -5.93 -14.81 -18.56
C SER A 202 -6.85 -13.78 -19.22
N GLY A 203 -6.83 -12.53 -18.76
CA GLY A 203 -7.79 -11.50 -19.16
C GLY A 203 -9.20 -11.73 -18.61
N ARG A 204 -9.37 -12.69 -17.68
CA ARG A 204 -10.67 -13.06 -17.10
C ARG A 204 -10.56 -13.18 -15.60
N LEU A 205 -11.66 -13.03 -14.89
CA LEU A 205 -11.73 -13.35 -13.47
C LEU A 205 -11.81 -14.87 -13.25
N PRO A 206 -11.30 -15.40 -12.10
CA PRO A 206 -11.30 -16.84 -11.81
C PRO A 206 -12.71 -17.40 -11.57
N TYR A 207 -13.71 -16.54 -11.40
CA TYR A 207 -15.11 -16.96 -11.18
C TYR A 207 -16.01 -16.37 -12.25
N GLU A 208 -16.99 -17.14 -12.72
CA GLU A 208 -18.11 -16.60 -13.46
C GLU A 208 -19.11 -16.00 -12.48
N ALA A 209 -19.48 -14.77 -12.74
CA ALA A 209 -20.58 -14.14 -12.02
C ALA A 209 -21.35 -13.27 -12.99
N ASP A 210 -22.61 -13.60 -13.19
CA ASP A 210 -23.53 -12.80 -13.97
C ASP A 210 -23.92 -11.50 -13.25
N SER A 211 -23.61 -11.42 -11.95
CA SER A 211 -23.87 -10.22 -11.13
C SER A 211 -22.95 -10.15 -9.91
N ALA A 212 -22.72 -8.93 -9.42
CA ALA A 212 -22.01 -8.70 -8.15
C ALA A 212 -22.67 -9.46 -6.97
N THR A 213 -23.98 -9.63 -6.99
CA THR A 213 -24.75 -10.34 -5.97
C THR A 213 -24.39 -11.83 -5.90
N GLN A 214 -24.05 -12.46 -7.03
CA GLN A 214 -23.63 -13.87 -7.06
C GLN A 214 -22.25 -14.07 -6.44
N LEU A 215 -21.33 -13.12 -6.64
CA LEU A 215 -20.00 -13.15 -6.02
C LEU A 215 -20.06 -13.05 -4.48
N LEU A 216 -21.15 -12.50 -3.97
CA LEU A 216 -21.35 -12.24 -2.54
C LEU A 216 -22.14 -13.34 -1.83
N ASP A 217 -22.69 -14.30 -2.56
CA ASP A 217 -23.37 -15.44 -1.94
C ASP A 217 -22.36 -16.58 -1.68
N PRO A 218 -21.96 -16.80 -0.39
CA PRO A 218 -21.00 -17.86 -0.05
C PRO A 218 -21.46 -19.25 -0.49
N ARG A 219 -22.78 -19.45 -0.66
CA ARG A 219 -23.37 -20.74 -1.06
C ARG A 219 -23.26 -21.01 -2.56
N ARG A 220 -22.95 -19.98 -3.36
CA ARG A 220 -22.83 -20.07 -4.82
C ARG A 220 -21.40 -19.93 -5.31
N ARG A 221 -20.42 -19.97 -4.41
CA ARG A 221 -19.01 -19.96 -4.79
C ARG A 221 -18.66 -21.27 -5.46
N GLU A 222 -18.46 -21.19 -6.74
CA GLU A 222 -17.80 -22.23 -7.49
C GLU A 222 -16.29 -22.19 -7.16
N SER A 223 -15.63 -23.35 -7.27
CA SER A 223 -14.17 -23.38 -7.20
C SER A 223 -13.58 -22.47 -8.29
N PRO A 224 -12.45 -21.77 -8.02
CA PRO A 224 -11.83 -20.95 -9.04
C PRO A 224 -11.51 -21.79 -10.26
N ARG A 225 -11.79 -21.25 -11.44
CA ARG A 225 -11.43 -21.89 -12.70
C ARG A 225 -9.92 -22.12 -12.75
N PRO A 226 -9.48 -23.26 -13.27
CA PRO A 226 -8.06 -23.47 -13.50
C PRO A 226 -7.54 -22.41 -14.47
N LEU A 227 -6.31 -21.97 -14.24
CA LEU A 227 -5.64 -21.07 -15.16
C LEU A 227 -5.53 -21.73 -16.53
N PRO A 228 -5.86 -21.05 -17.64
CA PRO A 228 -5.69 -21.62 -18.97
C PRO A 228 -4.21 -21.92 -19.23
N GLU A 229 -3.96 -22.84 -20.14
CA GLU A 229 -2.60 -23.14 -20.57
C GLU A 229 -1.98 -21.90 -21.26
N ILE A 230 -0.86 -21.43 -20.73
CA ILE A 230 -0.14 -20.25 -21.23
C ILE A 230 1.26 -20.70 -21.63
N ALA A 231 1.57 -20.56 -22.90
CA ALA A 231 2.86 -20.99 -23.44
C ALA A 231 4.05 -20.35 -22.74
N GLY A 232 4.92 -21.18 -22.18
CA GLY A 232 6.14 -20.74 -21.49
C GLY A 232 5.94 -20.22 -20.07
N LEU A 233 4.73 -20.25 -19.51
CA LEU A 233 4.48 -19.95 -18.11
C LEU A 233 5.08 -21.06 -17.24
N PRO A 234 5.96 -20.75 -16.26
CA PRO A 234 6.45 -21.75 -15.31
C PRO A 234 5.31 -22.36 -14.48
N PRO A 235 5.27 -23.69 -14.28
CA PRO A 235 4.21 -24.35 -13.52
C PRO A 235 4.12 -23.87 -12.08
N GLU A 236 5.22 -23.41 -11.49
CA GLU A 236 5.28 -22.85 -10.13
C GLU A 236 4.46 -21.56 -10.00
N VAL A 237 4.35 -20.77 -11.07
CA VAL A 237 3.52 -19.56 -11.11
C VAL A 237 2.04 -19.91 -11.11
N ALA A 238 1.65 -20.92 -11.91
CA ALA A 238 0.27 -21.41 -11.96
C ALA A 238 -0.15 -22.02 -10.60
N GLU A 239 0.75 -22.80 -9.98
CA GLU A 239 0.54 -23.38 -8.65
C GLU A 239 0.42 -22.29 -7.57
N LEU A 240 1.30 -21.26 -7.60
CA LEU A 240 1.21 -20.11 -6.69
C LEU A 240 -0.13 -19.39 -6.83
N CYS A 241 -0.58 -19.15 -8.07
CA CYS A 241 -1.87 -18.53 -8.36
C CYS A 241 -3.00 -19.33 -7.73
N HIS A 242 -3.01 -20.65 -7.93
CA HIS A 242 -3.99 -21.56 -7.35
C HIS A 242 -3.98 -21.52 -5.81
N ARG A 243 -2.81 -21.60 -5.19
CA ARG A 243 -2.66 -21.53 -3.73
C ARG A 243 -3.13 -20.22 -3.13
N CYS A 244 -2.93 -19.09 -3.83
CA CYS A 244 -3.47 -17.79 -3.38
C CYS A 244 -5.02 -17.80 -3.37
N LEU A 245 -5.66 -18.56 -4.27
CA LEU A 245 -7.11 -18.62 -4.42
C LEU A 245 -7.79 -19.68 -3.54
N THR A 246 -7.05 -20.38 -2.67
CA THR A 246 -7.64 -21.37 -1.75
C THR A 246 -8.59 -20.69 -0.76
N GLU A 247 -9.67 -21.38 -0.39
CA GLU A 247 -10.65 -20.88 0.59
C GLU A 247 -10.02 -20.70 1.97
N GLU A 248 -9.22 -21.68 2.40
CA GLU A 248 -8.56 -21.67 3.71
C GLU A 248 -7.45 -20.60 3.76
N PRO A 249 -7.59 -19.54 4.57
CA PRO A 249 -6.60 -18.44 4.63
C PRO A 249 -5.20 -18.92 5.04
N GLY A 250 -5.12 -19.92 5.93
CA GLY A 250 -3.86 -20.48 6.42
C GLY A 250 -3.07 -21.29 5.38
N ALA A 251 -3.72 -21.73 4.30
CA ALA A 251 -3.07 -22.45 3.20
C ALA A 251 -2.46 -21.52 2.15
N ARG A 252 -2.80 -20.22 2.17
CA ARG A 252 -2.26 -19.21 1.24
C ARG A 252 -0.81 -18.89 1.57
N PRO A 253 0.06 -18.66 0.57
CA PRO A 253 1.44 -18.28 0.80
C PRO A 253 1.52 -16.88 1.44
N SER A 254 2.59 -16.61 2.20
CA SER A 254 2.87 -15.26 2.65
C SER A 254 3.28 -14.35 1.47
N SER A 255 3.07 -13.04 1.61
CA SER A 255 3.44 -12.07 0.58
C SER A 255 4.94 -12.09 0.25
N LEU A 256 5.80 -12.33 1.25
CA LEU A 256 7.25 -12.46 1.03
C LEU A 256 7.58 -13.69 0.19
N VAL A 257 7.00 -14.84 0.51
CA VAL A 257 7.23 -16.08 -0.25
C VAL A 257 6.74 -15.91 -1.69
N ALA A 258 5.56 -15.35 -1.88
CA ALA A 258 5.01 -15.09 -3.21
C ALA A 258 5.88 -14.10 -4.02
N ALA A 259 6.37 -13.02 -3.39
CA ALA A 259 7.26 -12.05 -4.04
C ALA A 259 8.54 -12.73 -4.57
N LEU A 260 9.16 -13.58 -3.76
CA LEU A 260 10.40 -14.26 -4.14
C LEU A 260 10.18 -15.29 -5.25
N LEU A 261 9.12 -16.10 -5.18
CA LEU A 261 8.79 -17.09 -6.21
C LEU A 261 8.47 -16.45 -7.56
N LEU A 262 7.68 -15.37 -7.55
CA LEU A 262 7.36 -14.65 -8.78
C LEU A 262 8.58 -13.93 -9.36
N ALA A 263 9.42 -13.34 -8.53
CA ALA A 263 10.65 -12.67 -8.97
C ALA A 263 11.63 -13.66 -9.60
N GLU A 264 11.81 -14.84 -9.01
CA GLU A 264 12.65 -15.92 -9.53
C GLU A 264 12.16 -16.38 -10.91
N ALA A 265 10.84 -16.53 -11.08
CA ALA A 265 10.25 -17.01 -12.34
C ALA A 265 10.54 -16.10 -13.55
N VAL A 266 10.90 -14.83 -13.33
CA VAL A 266 11.19 -13.84 -14.40
C VAL A 266 12.55 -13.19 -14.26
N ASP A 267 13.45 -13.75 -13.45
CA ASP A 267 14.79 -13.20 -13.14
C ASP A 267 14.74 -11.71 -12.76
N ALA A 268 13.73 -11.33 -11.97
CA ALA A 268 13.54 -9.96 -11.51
C ALA A 268 14.08 -9.77 -10.09
N ARG A 269 14.47 -8.53 -9.76
CA ARG A 269 14.84 -8.15 -8.40
C ARG A 269 13.67 -7.45 -7.74
N VAL A 270 13.31 -7.88 -6.53
CA VAL A 270 12.31 -7.24 -5.70
C VAL A 270 12.93 -6.80 -4.37
N TYR A 271 12.40 -5.72 -3.81
CA TYR A 271 12.79 -5.28 -2.49
C TYR A 271 12.01 -6.10 -1.46
N ALA A 272 12.73 -6.87 -0.63
CA ALA A 272 12.12 -7.62 0.45
C ALA A 272 12.44 -6.95 1.80
N PRO A 273 11.48 -6.87 2.74
CA PRO A 273 11.75 -6.32 4.06
C PRO A 273 12.76 -7.24 4.78
N LEU A 274 13.90 -6.68 5.17
CA LEU A 274 14.82 -7.37 6.07
C LEU A 274 14.15 -7.44 7.45
N GLN A 275 13.73 -8.62 7.86
CA GLN A 275 13.35 -8.87 9.25
C GLN A 275 14.63 -8.94 10.11
N LEU A 276 15.18 -7.77 10.40
CA LEU A 276 16.16 -7.67 11.46
C LEU A 276 15.41 -7.95 12.76
N SER A 277 15.67 -9.09 13.39
CA SER A 277 15.21 -9.32 14.76
C SER A 277 15.56 -8.08 15.57
N PRO A 278 14.63 -7.50 16.34
CA PRO A 278 14.94 -6.33 17.14
C PRO A 278 16.16 -6.69 17.99
N ALA A 279 17.23 -5.91 17.84
CA ALA A 279 18.41 -6.08 18.68
C ALA A 279 17.91 -6.11 20.13
N PRO A 280 18.38 -7.05 20.97
CA PRO A 280 17.96 -7.13 22.35
C PRO A 280 18.09 -5.73 22.93
N ARG A 281 16.98 -5.20 23.49
CA ARG A 281 16.98 -3.89 24.14
C ARG A 281 18.14 -3.92 25.12
N ARG A 282 19.22 -3.21 24.82
CA ARG A 282 20.27 -2.99 25.81
C ARG A 282 19.55 -2.32 26.97
N SER A 283 19.44 -3.00 28.09
CA SER A 283 19.13 -2.35 29.36
C SER A 283 20.02 -1.12 29.44
N PRO A 284 19.54 0.04 29.92
CA PRO A 284 20.38 1.22 30.07
C PRO A 284 21.63 0.73 30.81
N ALA A 285 22.73 0.63 30.06
CA ALA A 285 23.99 0.24 30.62
C ALA A 285 24.28 1.32 31.67
N THR A 286 24.45 0.92 32.91
CA THR A 286 25.14 1.71 33.91
C THR A 286 26.33 2.36 33.19
N VAL A 287 26.31 3.68 33.07
CA VAL A 287 27.35 4.45 32.40
C VAL A 287 28.66 4.02 33.02
N SER A 288 29.52 3.37 32.22
CA SER A 288 30.79 2.90 32.69
C SER A 288 31.60 4.10 33.22
N PRO A 289 32.26 4.01 34.39
CA PRO A 289 33.10 5.11 34.91
C PRO A 289 34.17 5.62 33.93
N TRP A 290 34.43 4.84 32.87
CA TRP A 290 35.32 5.20 31.76
C TRP A 290 34.75 6.24 30.80
N SER A 291 33.43 6.29 30.63
CA SER A 291 32.80 7.32 29.74
C SER A 291 32.79 8.71 30.39
N GLU A 292 32.68 8.79 31.70
CA GLU A 292 32.79 10.05 32.44
C GLU A 292 34.21 10.65 32.42
N ARG A 293 35.25 9.77 32.55
CA ARG A 293 36.63 10.20 32.43
C ARG A 293 37.00 10.69 31.02
N ALA A 294 36.49 10.03 29.98
CA ALA A 294 36.72 10.47 28.60
C ALA A 294 36.05 11.79 28.29
N ALA A 295 34.82 12.01 28.80
CA ALA A 295 34.13 13.27 28.65
C ALA A 295 34.83 14.43 29.41
N ALA A 296 35.35 14.18 30.61
CA ALA A 296 36.12 15.16 31.41
C ALA A 296 37.44 15.53 30.73
N GLN A 297 38.17 14.58 30.16
CA GLN A 297 39.42 14.85 29.43
C GLN A 297 39.21 15.67 28.14
N VAL A 298 38.10 15.44 27.40
CA VAL A 298 37.78 16.25 26.22
C VAL A 298 37.45 17.69 26.63
N THR A 299 36.74 17.87 27.73
CA THR A 299 36.40 19.23 28.25
C THR A 299 37.64 19.98 28.74
N GLU A 300 38.58 19.30 29.41
CA GLU A 300 39.82 19.86 29.90
C GLU A 300 40.77 20.23 28.75
N ALA A 301 40.86 19.40 27.71
CA ALA A 301 41.62 19.68 26.49
C ALA A 301 41.07 20.88 25.74
N ALA A 302 39.74 21.03 25.65
CA ALA A 302 39.10 22.18 25.00
C ALA A 302 39.32 23.47 25.74
N LEU A 303 39.37 23.46 27.10
CA LEU A 303 39.69 24.62 27.94
C LEU A 303 41.18 25.03 27.88
N ALA A 304 42.06 24.05 27.67
CA ALA A 304 43.51 24.32 27.53
C ALA A 304 43.83 25.03 26.19
N VAL A 305 43.15 24.62 25.10
CA VAL A 305 43.33 25.25 23.78
C VAL A 305 42.78 26.69 23.77
N GLY A 306 41.70 26.97 24.51
CA GLY A 306 41.14 28.33 24.63
C GLY A 306 42.02 29.33 25.41
N ARG A 307 42.87 28.85 26.32
CA ARG A 307 43.80 29.69 27.09
C ARG A 307 45.10 30.04 26.36
N SER A 308 45.52 29.20 25.40
CA SER A 308 46.71 29.44 24.60
C SER A 308 46.51 30.51 23.49
N GLY A 309 45.27 30.77 23.11
CA GLY A 309 44.94 31.79 22.09
C GLY A 309 44.90 33.22 22.60
N GLN A 310 44.86 33.46 23.93
CA GLN A 310 44.78 34.82 24.50
C GLN A 310 46.14 35.41 24.91
N LEU A 311 47.25 34.71 24.72
CA LEU A 311 48.60 35.16 25.04
C LEU A 311 49.44 35.60 23.81
N ALA A 312 48.86 35.62 22.62
CA ALA A 312 49.56 36.03 21.40
C ALA A 312 49.14 37.42 20.87
N GLU A 313 48.32 38.18 21.61
CA GLU A 313 47.97 39.57 21.29
C GLU A 313 48.28 40.51 22.50
N ARG A 314 49.55 40.63 22.85
CA ARG A 314 50.06 41.78 23.56
C ARG A 314 51.53 42.06 23.19
#